data_820f9f92940f2f754d6b72f5b85b525a
#
_entry.id   820f9f92940f2f754d6b72f5b85b525a
#
_cell.length_a   1.000
_cell.length_b   1.000
_cell.length_c   1.000
_cell.angle_alpha   90.00
_cell.angle_beta   90.00
_cell.angle_gamma   90.00
#
_symmetry.space_group_name_H-M   'P 1'
#
loop_
_entity.id
_entity.type
_entity.pdbx_description
1 polymer ?
#
loop_
_entity_poly.entity_id
_entity_poly.type
_entity_poly.pdbx_seq_one_letter_code
_entity_poly.pdbx_strand_id
1 'polypeptide(L)'
;MQDRRAILPVDDQPSGPELYIPEPLHRPGDKPDFSHIHVRRSDNLERPDVMVDSYDTERHAGGLIRVMSMDGEASGPWLPEIAPDKLRHGLRSMLTTRLMDDRMFAMQRQGKLSFYLKSRGEEAISVAQALSLIHI
;
A
#
# COMPACT_ATOMS: atom_id res chain seq x y z
N MET A 1 14.18 16.57 26.60
CA MET A 1 14.08 15.32 25.84
C MET A 1 14.90 15.53 24.58
N GLN A 2 16.16 15.07 24.62
CA GLN A 2 17.17 15.39 23.59
C GLN A 2 16.92 14.57 22.33
N ASP A 3 16.82 15.27 21.21
CA ASP A 3 16.73 14.73 19.86
C ASP A 3 18.03 13.96 19.53
N ARG A 4 18.01 12.64 19.64
CA ARG A 4 19.13 11.77 19.26
C ARG A 4 19.07 11.36 17.80
N ARG A 5 18.86 12.31 16.92
CA ARG A 5 19.13 12.10 15.49
C ARG A 5 20.59 12.51 15.21
N ALA A 6 21.51 11.71 15.69
CA ALA A 6 22.87 11.77 15.19
C ALA A 6 22.89 11.16 13.78
N ILE A 7 22.67 11.99 12.76
CA ILE A 7 23.15 11.70 11.42
C ILE A 7 24.67 11.76 11.55
N LEU A 8 25.32 10.60 11.55
CA LEU A 8 26.77 10.53 11.54
C LEU A 8 27.29 11.30 10.30
N PRO A 9 28.26 12.20 10.46
CA PRO A 9 28.87 12.86 9.30
C PRO A 9 29.48 11.81 8.37
N VAL A 10 29.39 12.05 7.08
CA VAL A 10 29.81 11.13 6.00
C VAL A 10 31.29 10.69 6.12
N ASP A 11 32.11 11.45 6.87
CA ASP A 11 33.54 11.19 7.07
C ASP A 11 33.87 10.13 8.12
N ASP A 12 32.89 9.66 8.89
CA ASP A 12 33.06 8.62 9.94
C ASP A 12 32.61 7.22 9.47
N GLN A 13 32.59 6.97 8.16
CA GLN A 13 32.32 5.64 7.64
C GLN A 13 33.52 4.72 7.88
N PRO A 14 33.35 3.59 8.56
CA PRO A 14 34.45 2.63 8.75
C PRO A 14 34.94 2.12 7.41
N SER A 15 36.25 2.20 7.20
CA SER A 15 36.94 1.83 5.95
C SER A 15 37.11 0.31 5.80
N GLY A 16 36.06 -0.46 5.86
CA GLY A 16 36.09 -1.92 5.71
C GLY A 16 34.70 -2.53 5.63
N PRO A 17 34.56 -3.84 5.34
CA PRO A 17 33.29 -4.55 5.31
C PRO A 17 32.77 -4.80 6.73
N GLU A 18 32.51 -3.73 7.47
CA GLU A 18 31.95 -3.81 8.80
C GLU A 18 30.44 -3.90 8.69
N LEU A 19 29.87 -4.94 9.28
CA LEU A 19 28.43 -5.15 9.29
C LEU A 19 27.77 -4.04 10.12
N TYR A 20 27.16 -3.07 9.47
CA TYR A 20 26.35 -2.06 10.14
C TYR A 20 25.00 -2.68 10.54
N ILE A 21 24.80 -2.86 11.84
CA ILE A 21 23.50 -3.25 12.39
C ILE A 21 22.86 -1.99 12.97
N PRO A 22 21.85 -1.41 12.29
CA PRO A 22 21.18 -0.23 12.83
C PRO A 22 20.45 -0.58 14.13
N GLU A 23 20.56 0.30 15.13
CA GLU A 23 19.71 0.16 16.32
C GLU A 23 18.23 0.28 15.93
N PRO A 24 17.37 -0.64 16.39
CA PRO A 24 15.97 -0.54 16.13
C PRO A 24 15.39 0.72 16.77
N LEU A 25 14.64 1.51 16.01
CA LEU A 25 13.99 2.74 16.47
C LEU A 25 12.98 2.46 17.60
N HIS A 26 12.49 1.23 17.70
CA HIS A 26 11.51 0.79 18.68
C HIS A 26 11.87 -0.58 19.25
N ARG A 27 11.61 -0.78 20.53
CA ARG A 27 11.71 -2.10 21.19
C ARG A 27 10.37 -2.84 21.07
N PRO A 28 10.37 -4.18 21.15
CA PRO A 28 9.12 -4.94 21.24
C PRO A 28 8.26 -4.45 22.40
N GLY A 29 7.03 -4.03 22.11
CA GLY A 29 6.10 -3.45 23.07
C GLY A 29 5.98 -1.93 23.09
N ASP A 30 6.90 -1.20 22.44
CA ASP A 30 6.78 0.23 22.26
C ASP A 30 5.69 0.56 21.23
N LYS A 31 4.98 1.67 21.45
CA LYS A 31 4.05 2.17 20.44
C LYS A 31 4.86 2.76 19.29
N PRO A 32 4.67 2.28 18.05
CA PRO A 32 5.37 2.84 16.90
C PRO A 32 4.99 4.30 16.69
N ASP A 33 5.99 5.15 16.51
CA ASP A 33 5.80 6.56 16.14
C ASP A 33 6.14 6.73 14.66
N PHE A 34 5.11 6.98 13.85
CA PHE A 34 5.22 7.24 12.41
C PHE A 34 5.18 8.73 12.07
N SER A 35 5.24 9.63 13.05
CA SER A 35 5.14 11.08 12.83
C SER A 35 6.25 11.65 11.93
N HIS A 36 7.37 10.93 11.81
CA HIS A 36 8.51 11.29 10.96
C HIS A 36 8.29 10.90 9.48
N ILE A 37 7.28 10.08 9.18
CA ILE A 37 7.01 9.64 7.82
C ILE A 37 6.15 10.68 7.12
N HIS A 38 6.75 11.42 6.20
CA HIS A 38 6.05 12.35 5.33
C HIS A 38 5.70 11.66 4.00
N VAL A 39 4.46 11.22 3.87
CA VAL A 39 3.96 10.70 2.59
C VAL A 39 3.63 11.89 1.69
N ARG A 40 4.36 12.04 0.59
CA ARG A 40 4.06 13.05 -0.42
C ARG A 40 2.73 12.71 -1.10
N ARG A 41 1.81 13.67 -1.11
CA ARG A 41 0.59 13.55 -1.90
C ARG A 41 0.93 13.78 -3.36
N SER A 42 0.40 12.96 -4.23
CA SER A 42 0.58 13.07 -5.68
C SER A 42 -0.57 13.80 -6.36
N ASP A 43 -1.28 14.65 -5.64
CA ASP A 43 -2.46 15.37 -6.14
C ASP A 43 -2.18 16.15 -7.44
N ASN A 44 -0.90 16.48 -7.69
CA ASN A 44 -0.42 17.19 -8.86
C ASN A 44 0.43 16.34 -9.82
N LEU A 45 0.54 15.02 -9.59
CA LEU A 45 1.26 14.16 -10.53
C LEU A 45 0.39 13.92 -11.76
N GLU A 46 0.88 14.39 -12.88
CA GLU A 46 0.26 14.15 -14.18
C GLU A 46 0.34 12.65 -14.52
N ARG A 47 -0.75 12.12 -15.05
CA ARG A 47 -0.78 10.74 -15.50
C ARG A 47 0.13 10.61 -16.73
N PRO A 48 1.17 9.76 -16.71
CA PRO A 48 2.06 9.59 -17.84
C PRO A 48 1.33 8.92 -19.02
N ASP A 49 1.82 9.19 -20.21
CA ASP A 49 1.40 8.45 -21.41
C ASP A 49 1.80 6.97 -21.27
N VAL A 50 1.05 6.09 -21.93
CA VAL A 50 1.32 4.64 -21.95
C VAL A 50 2.68 4.32 -22.58
N MET A 51 3.15 5.17 -23.50
CA MET A 51 4.42 5.00 -24.22
C MET A 51 5.58 5.77 -23.58
N VAL A 52 5.39 6.33 -22.36
CA VAL A 52 6.46 7.07 -21.67
C VAL A 52 7.63 6.13 -21.35
N ASP A 53 8.87 6.66 -21.46
CA ASP A 53 10.06 5.92 -21.06
C ASP A 53 10.07 5.66 -19.55
N SER A 54 10.59 4.50 -19.15
CA SER A 54 10.68 4.12 -17.73
C SER A 54 11.48 5.11 -16.88
N TYR A 55 12.47 5.80 -17.44
CA TYR A 55 13.23 6.84 -16.76
C TYR A 55 12.36 8.06 -16.41
N ASP A 56 11.41 8.42 -17.26
CA ASP A 56 10.51 9.55 -17.02
C ASP A 56 9.46 9.26 -15.95
N THR A 57 9.31 8.00 -15.55
CA THR A 57 8.40 7.59 -14.49
C THR A 57 9.02 7.65 -13.08
N GLU A 58 10.31 7.92 -12.93
CA GLU A 58 11.02 8.00 -11.64
C GLU A 58 10.34 8.97 -10.66
N ARG A 59 9.83 10.10 -11.17
CA ARG A 59 9.08 11.09 -10.37
C ARG A 59 7.85 10.52 -9.67
N HIS A 60 7.29 9.41 -10.16
CA HIS A 60 6.14 8.74 -9.56
C HIS A 60 6.52 7.75 -8.46
N ALA A 61 7.78 7.30 -8.41
CA ALA A 61 8.25 6.28 -7.47
C ALA A 61 8.14 6.70 -5.99
N GLY A 62 8.28 8.00 -5.71
CA GLY A 62 8.20 8.56 -4.36
C GLY A 62 6.83 9.17 -4.02
N GLY A 63 5.83 9.04 -4.89
CA GLY A 63 4.51 9.64 -4.73
C GLY A 63 3.42 8.66 -4.37
N LEU A 64 2.44 9.11 -3.59
CA LEU A 64 1.20 8.38 -3.34
C LEU A 64 0.09 8.93 -4.23
N ILE A 65 -0.40 8.11 -5.15
CA ILE A 65 -1.55 8.46 -6.00
C ILE A 65 -2.82 8.23 -5.21
N ARG A 66 -3.60 9.28 -5.06
CA ARG A 66 -4.86 9.23 -4.34
C ARG A 66 -5.95 9.89 -5.17
N VAL A 67 -6.99 9.13 -5.49
CA VAL A 67 -8.13 9.61 -6.27
C VAL A 67 -9.37 9.91 -5.42
N MET A 68 -9.34 9.61 -4.13
CA MET A 68 -10.47 9.85 -3.23
C MET A 68 -10.02 10.60 -1.99
N SER A 69 -10.72 11.68 -1.65
CA SER A 69 -10.52 12.45 -0.42
C SER A 69 -11.01 11.68 0.81
N MET A 70 -10.75 12.21 2.01
CA MET A 70 -11.30 11.63 3.26
C MET A 70 -12.82 11.80 3.34
N ASP A 71 -13.37 12.78 2.64
CA ASP A 71 -14.81 13.07 2.59
C ASP A 71 -15.55 12.23 1.53
N GLY A 72 -14.81 11.36 0.82
CA GLY A 72 -15.38 10.47 -0.20
C GLY A 72 -15.54 11.11 -1.58
N GLU A 73 -15.00 12.31 -1.78
CA GLU A 73 -15.00 12.96 -3.09
C GLU A 73 -13.86 12.43 -3.96
N ALA A 74 -14.19 12.10 -5.20
CA ALA A 74 -13.23 11.61 -6.17
C ALA A 74 -12.78 12.74 -7.11
N SER A 75 -11.47 12.90 -7.31
CA SER A 75 -10.89 13.96 -8.12
C SER A 75 -9.48 13.61 -8.62
N GLY A 76 -9.02 14.41 -9.57
CA GLY A 76 -7.64 14.36 -10.06
C GLY A 76 -7.46 13.59 -11.36
N PRO A 77 -6.24 13.67 -11.95
CA PRO A 77 -5.94 13.11 -13.27
C PRO A 77 -5.92 11.57 -13.31
N TRP A 78 -5.86 10.95 -12.15
CA TRP A 78 -5.84 9.50 -12.00
C TRP A 78 -7.22 8.88 -11.76
N LEU A 79 -8.27 9.71 -11.71
CA LEU A 79 -9.63 9.22 -11.54
C LEU A 79 -10.05 8.40 -12.76
N PRO A 80 -10.36 7.08 -12.59
CA PRO A 80 -10.80 6.27 -13.69
C PRO A 80 -12.28 6.52 -14.02
N GLU A 81 -12.61 6.52 -15.30
CA GLU A 81 -14.00 6.52 -15.77
C GLU A 81 -14.57 5.10 -15.66
N ILE A 82 -15.21 4.79 -14.53
CA ILE A 82 -15.80 3.47 -14.30
C ILE A 82 -17.31 3.62 -14.11
N ALA A 83 -18.08 2.85 -14.87
CA ALA A 83 -19.53 2.84 -14.74
C ALA A 83 -19.97 2.44 -13.32
N PRO A 84 -21.00 3.09 -12.75
CA PRO A 84 -21.45 2.83 -11.37
C PRO A 84 -21.81 1.36 -11.10
N ASP A 85 -22.32 0.66 -12.09
CA ASP A 85 -22.67 -0.76 -11.95
C ASP A 85 -21.43 -1.65 -11.80
N LYS A 86 -20.32 -1.32 -12.50
CA LYS A 86 -19.04 -2.00 -12.28
C LYS A 86 -18.50 -1.74 -10.87
N LEU A 87 -18.60 -0.51 -10.37
CA LEU A 87 -18.20 -0.18 -9.00
C LEU A 87 -19.03 -0.95 -7.97
N ARG A 88 -20.34 -1.03 -8.13
CA ARG A 88 -21.22 -1.84 -7.25
C ARG A 88 -20.89 -3.32 -7.33
N HIS A 89 -20.59 -3.84 -8.52
CA HIS A 89 -20.15 -5.22 -8.69
C HIS A 89 -18.85 -5.48 -7.97
N GLY A 90 -17.85 -4.61 -8.13
CA GLY A 90 -16.56 -4.67 -7.42
C GLY A 90 -16.74 -4.66 -5.91
N LEU A 91 -17.52 -3.73 -5.37
CA LEU A 91 -17.82 -3.67 -3.94
C LEU A 91 -18.51 -4.95 -3.43
N ARG A 92 -19.47 -5.48 -4.17
CA ARG A 92 -20.13 -6.74 -3.81
C ARG A 92 -19.13 -7.90 -3.78
N SER A 93 -18.22 -7.97 -4.76
CA SER A 93 -17.16 -8.98 -4.80
C SER A 93 -16.23 -8.86 -3.59
N MET A 94 -15.80 -7.65 -3.22
CA MET A 94 -14.99 -7.40 -2.03
C MET A 94 -15.68 -7.86 -0.74
N LEU A 95 -16.97 -7.54 -0.58
CA LEU A 95 -17.76 -7.96 0.58
C LEU A 95 -17.92 -9.48 0.62
N THR A 96 -18.16 -10.12 -0.52
CA THR A 96 -18.25 -11.58 -0.63
C THR A 96 -16.94 -12.25 -0.23
N THR A 97 -15.80 -11.74 -0.72
CA THR A 97 -14.47 -12.21 -0.35
C THR A 97 -14.25 -12.11 1.16
N ARG A 98 -14.62 -10.99 1.78
CA ARG A 98 -14.47 -10.78 3.23
C ARG A 98 -15.30 -11.75 4.05
N LEU A 99 -16.55 -12.00 3.65
CA LEU A 99 -17.41 -12.97 4.31
C LEU A 99 -16.88 -14.40 4.16
N MET A 100 -16.36 -14.72 2.98
CA MET A 100 -15.72 -16.01 2.72
C MET A 100 -14.48 -16.18 3.59
N ASP A 101 -13.61 -15.18 3.69
CA ASP A 101 -12.42 -15.18 4.53
C ASP A 101 -12.76 -15.50 5.98
N ASP A 102 -13.76 -14.83 6.54
CA ASP A 102 -14.18 -15.04 7.92
C ASP A 102 -14.70 -16.46 8.14
N ARG A 103 -15.45 -16.99 7.18
CA ARG A 103 -15.93 -18.37 7.24
C ARG A 103 -14.81 -19.40 7.12
N MET A 104 -13.88 -19.22 6.17
CA MET A 104 -12.74 -20.13 5.98
C MET A 104 -11.82 -20.12 7.18
N PHE A 105 -11.57 -18.96 7.77
CA PHE A 105 -10.78 -18.86 9.00
C PHE A 105 -11.45 -19.56 10.18
N ALA A 106 -12.76 -19.46 10.32
CA ALA A 106 -13.51 -20.20 11.33
C ALA A 106 -13.42 -21.71 11.10
N MET A 107 -13.49 -22.17 9.85
CA MET A 107 -13.33 -23.59 9.49
C MET A 107 -11.90 -24.09 9.77
N GLN A 108 -10.88 -23.29 9.54
CA GLN A 108 -9.51 -23.62 9.91
C GLN A 108 -9.39 -23.84 11.43
N ARG A 109 -9.96 -22.93 12.24
CA ARG A 109 -9.96 -23.08 13.70
C ARG A 109 -10.72 -24.32 14.20
N GLN A 110 -11.65 -24.83 13.40
CA GLN A 110 -12.38 -26.08 13.66
C GLN A 110 -11.64 -27.35 13.14
N GLY A 111 -10.44 -27.18 12.57
CA GLY A 111 -9.70 -28.29 11.99
C GLY A 111 -10.23 -28.83 10.66
N LYS A 112 -11.19 -28.11 10.03
CA LYS A 112 -11.76 -28.50 8.73
C LYS A 112 -10.91 -28.10 7.53
N LEU A 113 -9.98 -27.17 7.76
CA LEU A 113 -8.97 -26.73 6.79
C LEU A 113 -7.61 -26.75 7.47
N SER A 114 -6.59 -27.17 6.72
CA SER A 114 -5.20 -27.24 7.25
C SER A 114 -4.59 -25.86 7.39
N PHE A 115 -4.78 -24.99 6.41
CA PHE A 115 -4.21 -23.67 6.37
C PHE A 115 -5.11 -22.70 5.62
N TYR A 116 -5.23 -21.45 6.12
CA TYR A 116 -5.93 -20.36 5.45
C TYR A 116 -5.36 -19.01 5.87
N LEU A 117 -5.09 -18.13 4.89
CA LEU A 117 -4.73 -16.74 5.10
C LEU A 117 -5.87 -15.84 4.59
N LYS A 118 -6.25 -14.87 5.41
CA LYS A 118 -7.23 -13.86 5.01
C LYS A 118 -6.58 -12.82 4.10
N SER A 119 -7.30 -12.40 3.07
CA SER A 119 -6.94 -11.26 2.19
C SER A 119 -7.44 -9.92 2.72
N ARG A 120 -7.67 -9.83 4.02
CA ARG A 120 -8.27 -8.64 4.65
C ARG A 120 -7.42 -7.39 4.45
N GLY A 121 -8.00 -6.38 3.78
CA GLY A 121 -7.33 -5.14 3.40
C GLY A 121 -6.78 -5.15 1.97
N GLU A 122 -6.73 -6.31 1.31
CA GLU A 122 -6.23 -6.49 -0.06
C GLU A 122 -7.34 -6.79 -1.07
N GLU A 123 -8.60 -6.85 -0.62
CA GLU A 123 -9.73 -7.24 -1.45
C GLU A 123 -9.90 -6.33 -2.68
N ALA A 124 -9.62 -5.03 -2.50
CA ALA A 124 -9.75 -4.05 -3.58
C ALA A 124 -8.74 -4.31 -4.71
N ILE A 125 -7.50 -4.67 -4.38
CA ILE A 125 -6.44 -4.95 -5.35
C ILE A 125 -6.82 -6.19 -6.16
N SER A 126 -7.18 -7.27 -5.49
CA SER A 126 -7.55 -8.53 -6.13
C SER A 126 -8.77 -8.38 -7.05
N VAL A 127 -9.80 -7.67 -6.60
CA VAL A 127 -11.02 -7.43 -7.38
C VAL A 127 -10.75 -6.50 -8.56
N ALA A 128 -9.96 -5.44 -8.37
CA ALA A 128 -9.60 -4.53 -9.46
C ALA A 128 -8.79 -5.25 -10.54
N GLN A 129 -7.83 -6.08 -10.15
CA GLN A 129 -7.04 -6.89 -11.06
C GLN A 129 -7.93 -7.87 -11.85
N ALA A 130 -8.82 -8.58 -11.18
CA ALA A 130 -9.75 -9.51 -11.84
C ALA A 130 -10.65 -8.79 -12.85
N LEU A 131 -11.21 -7.64 -12.47
CA LEU A 131 -12.07 -6.84 -13.35
C LEU A 131 -11.30 -6.24 -14.54
N SER A 132 -10.00 -5.98 -14.38
CA SER A 132 -9.13 -5.53 -15.47
C SER A 132 -8.79 -6.65 -16.44
N LEU A 133 -8.49 -7.85 -15.95
CA LEU A 133 -8.09 -9.01 -16.77
C LEU A 133 -9.23 -9.64 -17.57
N ILE A 134 -10.50 -9.44 -17.17
CA ILE A 134 -11.67 -9.94 -17.92
C ILE A 134 -11.78 -9.30 -19.33
N HIS A 135 -11.04 -8.23 -19.58
CA HIS A 135 -11.06 -7.50 -20.86
C HIS A 135 -9.85 -7.79 -21.77
N ILE A 136 -9.02 -8.77 -21.41
CA ILE A 136 -7.87 -9.19 -22.24
C ILE A 136 -8.22 -10.42 -23.11
#